data_cb17f0a0f39d626404640136e9b919e1
#
_entry.id   cb17f0a0f39d626404640136e9b919e1
#
_cell.length_a   1.000
_cell.length_b   1.000
_cell.length_c   1.000
_cell.angle_alpha   90.00
_cell.angle_beta   90.00
_cell.angle_gamma   90.00
#
_symmetry.space_group_name_H-M   'P 1'
#
loop_
_entity.id
_entity.type
_entity.pdbx_description
1 polymer ?
#
loop_
_entity_poly.entity_id
_entity_poly.type
_entity_poly.pdbx_seq_one_letter_code
_entity_poly.pdbx_strand_id
1 'polypeptide(L)'
;MKLFFQGDIEEVKKGIGILSEDFGFEAGSNGLNVRVEKAAGSDIYVKKEGDQALIRYSEKIHFFRALGLLLEALGKREEFTIIEVPQFTMNGPMFDVSQGNAVIRVETIKEFIKRIAVMGLNMLMLYTEDNYEVKEEPYFGYMRGRYTFEELKECDDYADAFGIEMIPCIQTLAHLADVMKWPVYHEMRDDEETLLVGDEKVYEFIDRIITAAATPFRTKRIHIGMDEAWHLGLGAYLDRNGYRKKFDIMNQHLERVLEIVRKHNLQPMFWSDMYFRAASKTGDYYDTAASIPPEVINAMPKGVQVVYWDYYHDNEEFYADFIKRHREFGTEPIFAGGIWTWIGFNANWGKTFNTTNPALNACKREGIKEIIITIWGDNGTESHIYSNLLGLQLFAEHGYARELEPEKLKSRFEFCTGCDYDDFIAIKYLDEVPGTDPDNMETYNPSKYLMWQDLLTGLFDRNIEGLPLNAHYEKLAGAFENSIARNGHFGFMFEYLAKVSKVLALKSEMGIKITQAYKNGDRAALEKLAEQELSELEMRVRSLRDCHREQWFLLNKALGWEVMDMRYGSLLIRIQSAMEEIRDYLEGKLKRLEELEEERLSFSGAPGLVKYVNWYDKIVSASRIAPRM
;
A
#
# COMPACT_ATOMS: atom_id res chain seq x y z
N MET A 1 -13.85 -25.37 -18.87
CA MET A 1 -14.23 -25.07 -20.28
C MET A 1 -13.05 -25.36 -21.19
N LYS A 2 -13.26 -25.89 -22.44
CA LYS A 2 -12.18 -26.14 -23.40
C LYS A 2 -12.16 -25.04 -24.47
N LEU A 3 -10.96 -24.47 -24.69
CA LEU A 3 -10.72 -23.43 -25.70
C LEU A 3 -9.62 -23.89 -26.66
N PHE A 4 -9.84 -23.66 -27.96
CA PHE A 4 -8.84 -23.92 -28.99
C PHE A 4 -8.43 -22.59 -29.63
N PHE A 5 -7.24 -22.14 -29.34
CA PHE A 5 -6.69 -20.87 -29.81
C PHE A 5 -5.98 -21.03 -31.14
N GLN A 6 -6.28 -20.16 -32.12
CA GLN A 6 -5.66 -20.12 -33.44
C GLN A 6 -5.31 -18.68 -33.85
N GLY A 7 -4.30 -18.51 -34.68
CA GLY A 7 -3.86 -17.22 -35.20
C GLY A 7 -2.63 -16.68 -34.45
N ASP A 8 -2.61 -15.40 -34.09
CA ASP A 8 -1.46 -14.70 -33.51
C ASP A 8 -1.26 -14.99 -32.02
N ILE A 9 -0.92 -16.26 -31.69
CA ILE A 9 -0.85 -16.74 -30.30
C ILE A 9 0.58 -16.89 -29.72
N GLU A 10 1.63 -16.80 -30.56
CA GLU A 10 2.99 -17.13 -30.13
C GLU A 10 3.47 -16.31 -28.92
N GLU A 11 3.23 -15.00 -28.92
CA GLU A 11 3.66 -14.13 -27.82
C GLU A 11 2.85 -14.27 -26.53
N VAL A 12 1.62 -14.84 -26.61
CA VAL A 12 0.69 -14.99 -25.48
C VAL A 12 0.56 -16.42 -24.96
N LYS A 13 1.14 -17.39 -25.67
CA LYS A 13 1.01 -18.83 -25.39
C LYS A 13 1.46 -19.23 -23.98
N LYS A 14 2.57 -18.66 -23.51
CA LYS A 14 3.07 -18.91 -22.14
C LYS A 14 2.07 -18.44 -21.10
N GLY A 15 1.54 -17.22 -21.25
CA GLY A 15 0.55 -16.65 -20.34
C GLY A 15 -0.79 -17.41 -20.37
N ILE A 16 -1.26 -17.85 -21.54
CA ILE A 16 -2.44 -18.73 -21.67
C ILE A 16 -2.26 -19.99 -20.82
N GLY A 17 -1.09 -20.67 -20.93
CA GLY A 17 -0.80 -21.86 -20.14
C GLY A 17 -0.87 -21.61 -18.63
N ILE A 18 -0.30 -20.50 -18.17
CA ILE A 18 -0.32 -20.12 -16.75
C ILE A 18 -1.75 -19.85 -16.26
N LEU A 19 -2.54 -19.06 -17.02
CA LEU A 19 -3.90 -18.68 -16.58
C LEU A 19 -4.90 -19.85 -16.66
N SER A 20 -4.66 -20.85 -17.51
CA SER A 20 -5.58 -21.99 -17.63
C SER A 20 -5.74 -22.77 -16.32
N GLU A 21 -4.69 -22.78 -15.46
CA GLU A 21 -4.72 -23.45 -14.17
C GLU A 21 -5.67 -22.78 -13.17
N ASP A 22 -5.79 -21.42 -13.22
CA ASP A 22 -6.52 -20.65 -12.22
C ASP A 22 -7.91 -20.16 -12.69
N PHE A 23 -8.12 -19.99 -13.98
CA PHE A 23 -9.35 -19.37 -14.53
C PHE A 23 -10.32 -20.38 -15.15
N GLY A 24 -10.21 -21.67 -14.81
CA GLY A 24 -11.21 -22.70 -15.12
C GLY A 24 -11.38 -23.02 -16.61
N PHE A 25 -10.33 -22.82 -17.41
CA PHE A 25 -10.33 -23.24 -18.81
C PHE A 25 -9.13 -24.15 -19.12
N GLU A 26 -9.28 -24.98 -20.13
CA GLU A 26 -8.23 -25.86 -20.66
C GLU A 26 -7.92 -25.41 -22.09
N ALA A 27 -6.66 -25.05 -22.34
CA ALA A 27 -6.18 -24.75 -23.68
C ALA A 27 -5.80 -26.06 -24.40
N GLY A 28 -6.48 -26.41 -25.47
CA GLY A 28 -6.31 -27.69 -26.15
C GLY A 28 -6.57 -27.63 -27.65
N SER A 29 -6.63 -28.81 -28.29
CA SER A 29 -6.87 -28.96 -29.73
C SER A 29 -8.34 -29.07 -30.10
N ASN A 30 -9.23 -29.04 -29.11
CA ASN A 30 -10.69 -29.10 -29.29
C ASN A 30 -11.39 -28.18 -28.27
N GLY A 31 -12.62 -27.77 -28.55
CA GLY A 31 -13.40 -26.85 -27.75
C GLY A 31 -13.91 -25.66 -28.55
N LEU A 32 -14.29 -24.57 -27.88
CA LEU A 32 -14.66 -23.32 -28.54
C LEU A 32 -13.47 -22.81 -29.36
N ASN A 33 -13.64 -22.60 -30.65
CA ASN A 33 -12.59 -22.06 -31.50
C ASN A 33 -12.44 -20.56 -31.26
N VAL A 34 -11.27 -20.15 -30.73
CA VAL A 34 -10.93 -18.75 -30.43
C VAL A 34 -9.89 -18.29 -31.44
N ARG A 35 -10.34 -17.53 -32.45
CA ARG A 35 -9.43 -16.85 -33.37
C ARG A 35 -8.80 -15.65 -32.69
N VAL A 36 -7.49 -15.53 -32.78
CA VAL A 36 -6.70 -14.47 -32.18
C VAL A 36 -6.02 -13.68 -33.27
N GLU A 37 -6.26 -12.36 -33.28
CA GLU A 37 -5.70 -11.44 -34.28
C GLU A 37 -4.98 -10.30 -33.58
N LYS A 38 -3.67 -10.13 -33.89
CA LYS A 38 -2.93 -8.93 -33.51
C LYS A 38 -3.16 -7.85 -34.57
N ALA A 39 -3.66 -6.68 -34.16
CA ALA A 39 -4.03 -5.60 -35.08
C ALA A 39 -3.40 -4.28 -34.63
N ALA A 40 -3.09 -3.42 -35.59
CA ALA A 40 -2.72 -2.05 -35.27
C ALA A 40 -3.95 -1.30 -34.76
N GLY A 41 -3.74 -0.44 -33.75
CA GLY A 41 -4.79 0.32 -33.07
C GLY A 41 -4.79 0.04 -31.57
N SER A 42 -5.65 0.72 -30.83
CA SER A 42 -5.72 0.58 -29.36
C SER A 42 -6.88 -0.29 -28.90
N ASP A 43 -7.91 -0.51 -29.73
CA ASP A 43 -9.17 -1.14 -29.31
C ASP A 43 -9.00 -2.63 -29.04
N ILE A 44 -9.53 -3.06 -27.91
CA ILE A 44 -9.72 -4.46 -27.57
C ILE A 44 -11.08 -4.88 -28.13
N TYR A 45 -11.11 -5.95 -28.91
CA TYR A 45 -12.34 -6.48 -29.52
C TYR A 45 -12.52 -7.94 -29.17
N VAL A 46 -13.66 -8.28 -28.59
CA VAL A 46 -14.04 -9.65 -28.26
C VAL A 46 -15.42 -9.94 -28.82
N LYS A 47 -15.56 -10.96 -29.65
CA LYS A 47 -16.84 -11.39 -30.20
C LYS A 47 -17.02 -12.90 -30.05
N LYS A 48 -18.23 -13.33 -29.70
CA LYS A 48 -18.66 -14.74 -29.82
C LYS A 48 -19.91 -14.82 -30.64
N GLU A 49 -19.93 -15.74 -31.63
CA GLU A 49 -21.05 -16.03 -32.51
C GLU A 49 -21.04 -17.53 -32.84
N GLY A 50 -22.12 -18.24 -32.52
CA GLY A 50 -22.18 -19.71 -32.63
C GLY A 50 -21.03 -20.40 -31.90
N ASP A 51 -20.31 -21.30 -32.57
CA ASP A 51 -19.17 -22.07 -32.02
C ASP A 51 -17.80 -21.40 -32.22
N GLN A 52 -17.80 -20.10 -32.52
CA GLN A 52 -16.57 -19.35 -32.77
C GLN A 52 -16.49 -18.11 -31.87
N ALA A 53 -15.28 -17.80 -31.46
CA ALA A 53 -14.95 -16.54 -30.81
C ALA A 53 -13.78 -15.85 -31.52
N LEU A 54 -13.72 -14.52 -31.43
CA LEU A 54 -12.64 -13.69 -31.96
C LEU A 54 -12.13 -12.79 -30.85
N ILE A 55 -10.82 -12.79 -30.63
CA ILE A 55 -10.10 -11.80 -29.85
C ILE A 55 -9.22 -11.00 -30.80
N ARG A 56 -9.35 -9.66 -30.79
CA ARG A 56 -8.43 -8.77 -31.48
C ARG A 56 -7.78 -7.83 -30.46
N TYR A 57 -6.45 -7.70 -30.54
CA TYR A 57 -5.65 -6.94 -29.59
C TYR A 57 -4.45 -6.25 -30.27
N SER A 58 -3.87 -5.23 -29.62
CA SER A 58 -2.64 -4.55 -30.09
C SER A 58 -1.43 -4.89 -29.24
N GLU A 59 -1.52 -4.71 -27.92
CA GLU A 59 -0.46 -5.01 -26.95
C GLU A 59 -0.72 -6.34 -26.24
N LYS A 60 0.33 -7.04 -25.83
CA LYS A 60 0.25 -8.35 -25.18
C LYS A 60 -0.72 -8.37 -24.00
N ILE A 61 -0.70 -7.34 -23.14
CA ILE A 61 -1.62 -7.21 -22.00
C ILE A 61 -3.08 -7.12 -22.42
N HIS A 62 -3.37 -6.49 -23.55
CA HIS A 62 -4.73 -6.36 -24.07
C HIS A 62 -5.33 -7.72 -24.45
N PHE A 63 -4.51 -8.69 -24.87
CA PHE A 63 -4.97 -10.06 -25.07
C PHE A 63 -5.47 -10.67 -23.75
N PHE A 64 -4.74 -10.49 -22.64
CA PHE A 64 -5.15 -11.08 -21.36
C PHE A 64 -6.38 -10.40 -20.77
N ARG A 65 -6.52 -9.08 -20.95
CA ARG A 65 -7.77 -8.37 -20.66
C ARG A 65 -8.92 -8.94 -21.49
N ALA A 66 -8.73 -9.11 -22.81
CA ALA A 66 -9.72 -9.66 -23.73
C ALA A 66 -10.09 -11.11 -23.40
N LEU A 67 -9.11 -11.94 -23.03
CA LEU A 67 -9.34 -13.31 -22.57
C LEU A 67 -10.24 -13.32 -21.33
N GLY A 68 -9.95 -12.46 -20.35
CA GLY A 68 -10.80 -12.30 -19.17
C GLY A 68 -12.24 -11.89 -19.52
N LEU A 69 -12.41 -10.93 -20.42
CA LEU A 69 -13.74 -10.51 -20.92
C LEU A 69 -14.47 -11.65 -21.63
N LEU A 70 -13.77 -12.42 -22.46
CA LEU A 70 -14.32 -13.60 -23.12
C LEU A 70 -14.80 -14.63 -22.11
N LEU A 71 -13.96 -15.03 -21.17
CA LEU A 71 -14.27 -16.05 -20.17
C LEU A 71 -15.45 -15.65 -19.28
N GLU A 72 -15.49 -14.40 -18.82
CA GLU A 72 -16.60 -13.86 -18.05
C GLU A 72 -17.92 -13.88 -18.83
N ALA A 73 -17.89 -13.41 -20.08
CA ALA A 73 -19.08 -13.33 -20.91
C ALA A 73 -19.63 -14.71 -21.32
N LEU A 74 -18.73 -15.70 -21.53
CA LEU A 74 -19.12 -17.09 -21.81
C LEU A 74 -19.93 -17.74 -20.67
N GLY A 75 -19.74 -17.31 -19.44
CA GLY A 75 -20.53 -17.75 -18.28
C GLY A 75 -21.94 -17.15 -18.23
N LYS A 76 -22.21 -16.09 -19.02
CA LYS A 76 -23.43 -15.27 -18.89
C LYS A 76 -24.26 -15.14 -20.15
N ARG A 77 -23.69 -15.32 -21.36
CA ARG A 77 -24.32 -15.00 -22.65
C ARG A 77 -23.93 -16.02 -23.73
N GLU A 78 -24.87 -16.33 -24.63
CA GLU A 78 -24.59 -17.21 -25.77
C GLU A 78 -23.84 -16.49 -26.89
N GLU A 79 -24.23 -15.26 -27.20
CA GLU A 79 -23.58 -14.41 -28.22
C GLU A 79 -23.33 -13.00 -27.66
N PHE A 80 -22.20 -12.39 -28.02
CA PHE A 80 -21.86 -11.06 -27.59
C PHE A 80 -20.76 -10.42 -28.44
N THR A 81 -20.68 -9.09 -28.36
CA THR A 81 -19.57 -8.28 -28.83
C THR A 81 -19.20 -7.29 -27.73
N ILE A 82 -17.92 -7.25 -27.38
CA ILE A 82 -17.37 -6.33 -26.38
C ILE A 82 -16.24 -5.54 -27.04
N ILE A 83 -16.25 -4.24 -26.85
CA ILE A 83 -15.20 -3.32 -27.33
C ILE A 83 -14.78 -2.48 -26.14
N GLU A 84 -13.47 -2.44 -25.87
CA GLU A 84 -12.87 -1.55 -24.88
C GLU A 84 -11.74 -0.73 -25.51
N VAL A 85 -11.59 0.52 -25.06
CA VAL A 85 -10.57 1.44 -25.55
C VAL A 85 -9.65 1.81 -24.40
N PRO A 86 -8.37 1.37 -24.41
CA PRO A 86 -7.40 1.77 -23.41
C PRO A 86 -7.27 3.29 -23.30
N GLN A 87 -7.39 3.81 -22.08
CA GLN A 87 -7.29 5.24 -21.77
C GLN A 87 -5.86 5.64 -21.46
N PHE A 88 -5.06 4.71 -20.91
CA PHE A 88 -3.70 4.90 -20.47
C PHE A 88 -2.76 3.95 -21.20
N THR A 89 -1.52 4.36 -21.43
CA THR A 89 -0.46 3.53 -22.02
C THR A 89 0.32 2.77 -20.94
N MET A 90 0.35 3.27 -19.71
CA MET A 90 0.87 2.60 -18.54
C MET A 90 -0.11 2.74 -17.39
N ASN A 91 -0.48 1.63 -16.74
CA ASN A 91 -1.33 1.60 -15.56
C ASN A 91 -1.01 0.34 -14.75
N GLY A 92 -0.58 0.51 -13.50
CA GLY A 92 -0.25 -0.63 -12.67
C GLY A 92 0.21 -0.31 -11.25
N PRO A 93 0.31 -1.33 -10.38
CA PRO A 93 0.63 -1.17 -8.98
C PRO A 93 2.12 -0.90 -8.71
N MET A 94 2.34 -0.11 -7.66
CA MET A 94 3.59 0.00 -6.93
C MET A 94 3.36 -0.50 -5.50
N PHE A 95 3.88 -1.68 -5.19
CA PHE A 95 3.83 -2.23 -3.83
C PHE A 95 5.00 -1.72 -3.01
N ASP A 96 4.71 -1.12 -1.85
CA ASP A 96 5.74 -0.84 -0.86
C ASP A 96 6.14 -2.15 -0.15
N VAL A 97 7.42 -2.49 -0.25
CA VAL A 97 8.01 -3.67 0.36
C VAL A 97 9.08 -3.31 1.40
N SER A 98 9.13 -2.05 1.83
CA SER A 98 10.16 -1.52 2.73
C SER A 98 9.62 -0.94 4.03
N GLN A 99 8.76 0.07 3.96
CA GLN A 99 8.36 0.89 5.12
C GLN A 99 7.61 0.10 6.20
N GLY A 100 6.76 -0.84 5.79
CA GLY A 100 6.01 -1.71 6.70
C GLY A 100 6.74 -2.98 7.11
N ASN A 101 7.99 -3.18 6.69
CA ASN A 101 8.81 -4.37 6.90
C ASN A 101 8.31 -5.66 6.21
N ALA A 102 7.20 -5.62 5.48
CA ALA A 102 6.63 -6.77 4.78
C ALA A 102 7.24 -6.92 3.39
N VAL A 103 8.27 -7.74 3.25
CA VAL A 103 8.87 -8.07 1.95
C VAL A 103 8.11 -9.23 1.32
N ILE A 104 7.34 -8.95 0.27
CA ILE A 104 6.44 -9.89 -0.39
C ILE A 104 7.25 -11.02 -1.05
N ARG A 105 6.81 -12.28 -0.92
CA ARG A 105 7.45 -13.44 -1.58
C ARG A 105 7.22 -13.42 -3.09
N VAL A 106 8.13 -14.05 -3.82
CA VAL A 106 8.03 -14.20 -5.28
C VAL A 106 6.70 -14.86 -5.69
N GLU A 107 6.26 -15.87 -4.96
CA GLU A 107 4.99 -16.56 -5.21
C GLU A 107 3.78 -15.62 -5.07
N THR A 108 3.81 -14.74 -4.07
CA THR A 108 2.76 -13.72 -3.86
C THR A 108 2.78 -12.68 -4.99
N ILE A 109 3.96 -12.24 -5.42
CA ILE A 109 4.10 -11.33 -6.57
C ILE A 109 3.53 -11.99 -7.84
N LYS A 110 3.83 -13.27 -8.10
CA LYS A 110 3.28 -14.01 -9.24
C LYS A 110 1.76 -14.14 -9.18
N GLU A 111 1.18 -14.32 -7.98
CA GLU A 111 -0.28 -14.32 -7.81
C GLU A 111 -0.89 -12.96 -8.20
N PHE A 112 -0.30 -11.85 -7.76
CA PHE A 112 -0.71 -10.52 -8.22
C PHE A 112 -0.56 -10.35 -9.74
N ILE A 113 0.56 -10.78 -10.32
CA ILE A 113 0.79 -10.71 -11.78
C ILE A 113 -0.33 -11.42 -12.56
N LYS A 114 -0.78 -12.61 -12.13
CA LYS A 114 -1.92 -13.31 -12.76
C LYS A 114 -3.20 -12.48 -12.71
N ARG A 115 -3.52 -11.91 -11.54
CA ARG A 115 -4.75 -11.12 -11.35
C ARG A 115 -4.72 -9.83 -12.15
N ILE A 116 -3.63 -9.06 -12.05
CA ILE A 116 -3.50 -7.80 -12.79
C ILE A 116 -3.42 -8.02 -14.31
N ALA A 117 -2.91 -9.16 -14.78
CA ALA A 117 -2.93 -9.51 -16.21
C ALA A 117 -4.36 -9.60 -16.73
N VAL A 118 -5.26 -10.31 -16.04
CA VAL A 118 -6.68 -10.44 -16.44
C VAL A 118 -7.45 -9.13 -16.21
N MET A 119 -7.04 -8.31 -15.24
CA MET A 119 -7.54 -6.95 -15.06
C MET A 119 -7.09 -6.02 -16.20
N GLY A 120 -5.95 -6.33 -16.86
CA GLY A 120 -5.38 -5.54 -17.94
C GLY A 120 -4.41 -4.46 -17.49
N LEU A 121 -3.85 -4.54 -16.28
CA LEU A 121 -2.80 -3.65 -15.80
C LEU A 121 -1.45 -4.11 -16.35
N ASN A 122 -0.65 -3.19 -16.88
CA ASN A 122 0.55 -3.51 -17.68
C ASN A 122 1.88 -3.08 -17.06
N MET A 123 1.88 -2.68 -15.79
CA MET A 123 3.08 -2.29 -15.07
C MET A 123 3.05 -2.81 -13.64
N LEU A 124 4.21 -3.12 -13.07
CA LEU A 124 4.40 -3.43 -11.66
C LEU A 124 5.71 -2.84 -11.15
N MET A 125 5.65 -2.13 -10.04
CA MET A 125 6.81 -1.68 -9.28
C MET A 125 6.84 -2.33 -7.91
N LEU A 126 8.06 -2.58 -7.40
CA LEU A 126 8.33 -2.82 -6.00
C LEU A 126 9.07 -1.58 -5.48
N TYR A 127 8.42 -0.81 -4.59
CA TYR A 127 9.08 0.30 -3.91
C TYR A 127 10.03 -0.26 -2.87
N THR A 128 11.30 0.02 -3.06
CA THR A 128 12.38 -0.50 -2.22
C THR A 128 13.29 0.63 -1.77
N GLU A 129 13.53 0.70 -0.46
CA GLU A 129 14.55 1.58 0.13
C GLU A 129 15.88 0.84 0.21
N ASP A 130 15.87 -0.37 0.81
CA ASP A 130 17.04 -1.21 1.01
C ASP A 130 16.78 -2.71 0.78
N ASN A 131 15.60 -3.09 0.26
CA ASN A 131 15.15 -4.47 0.21
C ASN A 131 15.59 -5.25 -1.05
N TYR A 132 16.78 -4.96 -1.60
CA TYR A 132 17.41 -5.72 -2.68
C TYR A 132 18.93 -5.85 -2.45
N GLU A 133 19.54 -6.88 -3.02
CA GLU A 133 20.97 -7.15 -2.84
C GLU A 133 21.84 -6.19 -3.65
N VAL A 134 22.82 -5.57 -2.97
CA VAL A 134 23.91 -4.81 -3.57
C VAL A 134 25.22 -5.45 -3.10
N LYS A 135 25.93 -6.16 -4.00
CA LYS A 135 27.07 -7.03 -3.63
C LYS A 135 28.19 -6.27 -2.92
N GLU A 136 28.47 -5.04 -3.35
CA GLU A 136 29.50 -4.17 -2.81
C GLU A 136 29.11 -3.47 -1.51
N GLU A 137 27.81 -3.56 -1.12
CA GLU A 137 27.23 -2.90 0.04
C GLU A 137 26.59 -3.93 1.01
N PRO A 138 27.37 -4.68 1.77
CA PRO A 138 26.86 -5.80 2.58
C PRO A 138 25.86 -5.39 3.66
N TYR A 139 25.90 -4.15 4.12
CA TYR A 139 24.95 -3.61 5.11
C TYR A 139 23.67 -3.05 4.48
N PHE A 140 23.62 -2.85 3.17
CA PHE A 140 22.42 -2.44 2.46
C PHE A 140 21.39 -3.58 2.53
N GLY A 141 20.24 -3.33 3.16
CA GLY A 141 19.20 -4.34 3.39
C GLY A 141 19.60 -5.50 4.31
N TYR A 142 20.65 -5.32 5.13
CA TYR A 142 21.08 -6.35 6.06
C TYR A 142 19.99 -6.66 7.08
N MET A 143 19.60 -7.93 7.16
CA MET A 143 18.49 -8.43 8.00
C MET A 143 17.10 -7.85 7.67
N ARG A 144 16.88 -7.38 6.43
CA ARG A 144 15.62 -6.77 5.98
C ARG A 144 14.85 -7.61 4.94
N GLY A 145 15.26 -8.86 4.69
CA GLY A 145 14.55 -9.74 3.75
C GLY A 145 14.71 -9.37 2.27
N ARG A 146 15.80 -8.68 1.92
CA ARG A 146 16.08 -8.20 0.55
C ARG A 146 15.92 -9.27 -0.52
N TYR A 147 15.48 -8.84 -1.70
CA TYR A 147 15.42 -9.67 -2.88
C TYR A 147 16.82 -9.94 -3.46
N THR A 148 17.06 -11.17 -3.91
CA THR A 148 18.23 -11.50 -4.71
C THR A 148 18.02 -11.06 -6.17
N PHE A 149 19.12 -11.02 -6.93
CA PHE A 149 19.05 -10.81 -8.38
C PHE A 149 18.13 -11.84 -9.05
N GLU A 150 18.26 -13.12 -8.68
CA GLU A 150 17.50 -14.22 -9.25
C GLU A 150 15.99 -14.09 -8.95
N GLU A 151 15.61 -13.70 -7.73
CA GLU A 151 14.21 -13.48 -7.35
C GLU A 151 13.57 -12.35 -8.17
N LEU A 152 14.27 -11.22 -8.33
CA LEU A 152 13.77 -10.10 -9.14
C LEU A 152 13.69 -10.46 -10.63
N LYS A 153 14.71 -11.18 -11.13
CA LYS A 153 14.71 -11.68 -12.51
C LYS A 153 13.58 -12.66 -12.77
N GLU A 154 13.29 -13.55 -11.82
CA GLU A 154 12.18 -14.50 -11.91
C GLU A 154 10.83 -13.79 -11.97
N CYS A 155 10.63 -12.73 -11.18
CA CYS A 155 9.43 -11.89 -11.24
C CYS A 155 9.29 -11.21 -12.60
N ASP A 156 10.38 -10.62 -13.13
CA ASP A 156 10.41 -9.96 -14.43
C ASP A 156 10.12 -10.93 -15.59
N ASP A 157 10.71 -12.14 -15.56
CA ASP A 157 10.47 -13.20 -16.55
C ASP A 157 9.02 -13.74 -16.51
N TYR A 158 8.40 -13.70 -15.33
CA TYR A 158 7.00 -14.11 -15.17
C TYR A 158 6.05 -13.02 -15.66
N ALA A 159 6.33 -11.76 -15.33
CA ALA A 159 5.55 -10.59 -15.76
C ALA A 159 5.58 -10.42 -17.29
N ASP A 160 6.75 -10.65 -17.92
CA ASP A 160 6.90 -10.59 -19.37
C ASP A 160 5.98 -11.56 -20.11
N ALA A 161 5.63 -12.72 -19.53
CA ALA A 161 4.69 -13.66 -20.14
C ALA A 161 3.32 -13.02 -20.43
N PHE A 162 2.97 -11.96 -19.70
CA PHE A 162 1.70 -11.23 -19.80
C PHE A 162 1.83 -9.86 -20.46
N GLY A 163 3.06 -9.39 -20.75
CA GLY A 163 3.29 -8.04 -21.23
C GLY A 163 3.17 -6.99 -20.12
N ILE A 164 3.49 -7.39 -18.88
CA ILE A 164 3.59 -6.49 -17.73
C ILE A 164 5.06 -6.07 -17.60
N GLU A 165 5.31 -4.76 -17.63
CA GLU A 165 6.63 -4.19 -17.44
C GLU A 165 6.93 -4.06 -15.95
N MET A 166 7.99 -4.73 -15.45
CA MET A 166 8.48 -4.48 -14.10
C MET A 166 9.50 -3.35 -14.12
N ILE A 167 9.24 -2.30 -13.32
CA ILE A 167 10.08 -1.11 -13.25
C ILE A 167 10.67 -1.00 -11.84
N PRO A 168 12.01 -0.96 -11.66
CA PRO A 168 12.62 -0.76 -10.36
C PRO A 168 12.25 0.63 -9.81
N CYS A 169 11.88 0.66 -8.51
CA CYS A 169 11.53 1.88 -7.79
C CYS A 169 12.38 1.92 -6.51
N ILE A 170 13.33 2.86 -6.46
CA ILE A 170 14.34 2.97 -5.40
C ILE A 170 14.40 4.38 -4.83
N GLN A 171 15.15 4.53 -3.75
CA GLN A 171 15.45 5.84 -3.15
C GLN A 171 16.91 6.24 -3.41
N THR A 172 17.12 7.48 -3.82
CA THR A 172 18.46 8.02 -4.11
C THR A 172 18.78 9.31 -3.35
N LEU A 173 17.91 9.76 -2.42
CA LEU A 173 18.13 10.97 -1.63
C LEU A 173 17.69 10.82 -0.18
N ALA A 174 16.40 10.60 0.09
CA ALA A 174 15.82 10.44 1.41
C ALA A 174 15.18 9.04 1.58
N HIS A 175 14.42 8.82 2.67
CA HIS A 175 13.86 7.52 3.05
C HIS A 175 14.90 6.41 3.22
N LEU A 176 16.12 6.75 3.62
CA LEU A 176 17.23 5.81 3.80
C LEU A 176 17.62 5.61 5.27
N ALA A 177 16.71 5.88 6.22
CA ALA A 177 16.97 5.70 7.65
C ALA A 177 17.44 4.28 7.99
N ASP A 178 16.86 3.25 7.35
CA ASP A 178 17.24 1.85 7.56
C ASP A 178 18.63 1.49 6.99
N VAL A 179 19.11 2.25 6.01
CA VAL A 179 20.50 2.20 5.54
C VAL A 179 21.42 3.01 6.45
N MET A 180 21.05 4.25 6.71
CA MET A 180 21.89 5.21 7.45
C MET A 180 22.06 4.89 8.93
N LYS A 181 21.25 4.00 9.52
CA LYS A 181 21.46 3.51 10.90
C LYS A 181 22.78 2.75 11.10
N TRP A 182 23.34 2.19 10.01
CA TRP A 182 24.60 1.46 10.09
C TRP A 182 25.80 2.40 10.09
N PRO A 183 26.73 2.31 11.08
CA PRO A 183 27.85 3.24 11.21
C PRO A 183 28.74 3.38 9.96
N VAL A 184 28.79 2.35 9.12
CA VAL A 184 29.58 2.35 7.86
C VAL A 184 29.11 3.41 6.87
N TYR A 185 27.86 3.88 6.99
CA TYR A 185 27.26 4.89 6.11
C TYR A 185 27.21 6.29 6.73
N HIS A 186 27.61 6.47 8.01
CA HIS A 186 27.44 7.76 8.71
C HIS A 186 28.16 8.95 8.04
N GLU A 187 29.24 8.69 7.31
CA GLU A 187 29.95 9.75 6.58
C GLU A 187 29.17 10.27 5.34
N MET A 188 28.22 9.49 4.85
CA MET A 188 27.41 9.80 3.66
C MET A 188 26.05 10.42 3.98
N ARG A 189 25.71 10.65 5.24
CA ARG A 189 24.42 11.20 5.64
C ARG A 189 24.48 12.70 5.89
N ASP A 190 23.45 13.42 5.41
CA ASP A 190 23.17 14.79 5.82
C ASP A 190 22.52 14.82 7.21
N ASP A 191 21.48 14.02 7.38
CA ASP A 191 20.78 13.74 8.63
C ASP A 191 20.56 12.22 8.81
N GLU A 192 19.57 11.81 9.61
CA GLU A 192 19.32 10.39 9.91
C GLU A 192 18.84 9.56 8.73
N GLU A 193 18.24 10.19 7.71
CA GLU A 193 17.60 9.51 6.57
C GLU A 193 17.99 10.05 5.19
N THR A 194 18.72 11.19 5.15
CA THR A 194 19.02 11.92 3.91
C THR A 194 20.49 11.82 3.56
N LEU A 195 20.81 11.57 2.29
CA LEU A 195 22.17 11.52 1.76
C LEU A 195 22.82 12.92 1.71
N LEU A 196 24.12 12.98 1.98
CA LEU A 196 24.91 14.20 1.96
C LEU A 196 25.24 14.60 0.51
N VAL A 197 24.49 15.55 -0.03
CA VAL A 197 24.65 16.03 -1.39
C VAL A 197 26.05 16.65 -1.62
N GLY A 198 26.68 16.30 -2.73
CA GLY A 198 27.99 16.81 -3.12
C GLY A 198 29.19 16.01 -2.62
N ASP A 199 28.98 14.96 -1.82
CA ASP A 199 30.05 14.04 -1.43
C ASP A 199 30.20 12.93 -2.49
N GLU A 200 31.42 12.69 -2.99
CA GLU A 200 31.67 11.70 -4.03
C GLU A 200 31.34 10.26 -3.61
N LYS A 201 31.51 9.92 -2.33
CA LYS A 201 31.15 8.60 -1.79
C LYS A 201 29.66 8.32 -1.95
N VAL A 202 28.81 9.37 -1.84
CA VAL A 202 27.38 9.25 -2.06
C VAL A 202 27.08 8.85 -3.51
N TYR A 203 27.75 9.45 -4.49
CA TYR A 203 27.50 9.14 -5.90
C TYR A 203 28.09 7.80 -6.32
N GLU A 204 29.20 7.37 -5.72
CA GLU A 204 29.69 6.00 -5.87
C GLU A 204 28.71 4.97 -5.28
N PHE A 205 28.11 5.25 -4.13
CA PHE A 205 27.07 4.44 -3.52
C PHE A 205 25.83 4.39 -4.43
N ILE A 206 25.35 5.55 -4.92
CA ILE A 206 24.19 5.63 -5.83
C ILE A 206 24.43 4.86 -7.13
N ASP A 207 25.63 4.89 -7.70
CA ASP A 207 25.98 4.10 -8.90
C ASP A 207 25.83 2.59 -8.64
N ARG A 208 26.29 2.11 -7.47
CA ARG A 208 26.17 0.70 -7.07
C ARG A 208 24.70 0.28 -6.88
N ILE A 209 23.90 1.10 -6.15
CA ILE A 209 22.49 0.76 -5.90
C ILE A 209 21.64 0.83 -7.17
N ILE A 210 21.86 1.80 -8.08
CA ILE A 210 21.19 1.87 -9.39
C ILE A 210 21.54 0.67 -10.23
N THR A 211 22.83 0.28 -10.29
CA THR A 211 23.29 -0.89 -11.05
C THR A 211 22.60 -2.16 -10.57
N ALA A 212 22.59 -2.38 -9.27
CA ALA A 212 21.98 -3.56 -8.67
C ALA A 212 20.46 -3.60 -8.89
N ALA A 213 19.77 -2.45 -8.74
CA ALA A 213 18.33 -2.35 -8.91
C ALA A 213 17.89 -2.56 -10.37
N ALA A 214 18.63 -2.04 -11.35
CA ALA A 214 18.22 -2.07 -12.76
C ALA A 214 18.57 -3.38 -13.48
N THR A 215 19.64 -4.05 -13.08
CA THR A 215 20.20 -5.20 -13.83
C THR A 215 19.25 -6.41 -13.95
N PRO A 216 18.39 -6.77 -12.96
CA PRO A 216 17.46 -7.90 -13.08
C PRO A 216 16.37 -7.70 -14.14
N PHE A 217 16.03 -6.46 -14.47
CA PHE A 217 14.85 -6.11 -15.25
C PHE A 217 15.15 -5.86 -16.73
N ARG A 218 14.18 -6.15 -17.60
CA ARG A 218 14.23 -5.89 -19.04
C ARG A 218 14.05 -4.42 -19.38
N THR A 219 13.31 -3.71 -18.56
CA THR A 219 13.00 -2.29 -18.77
C THR A 219 14.25 -1.42 -18.81
N LYS A 220 14.12 -0.27 -19.43
CA LYS A 220 15.09 0.82 -19.32
C LYS A 220 14.61 1.95 -18.42
N ARG A 221 13.43 1.81 -17.86
CA ARG A 221 12.85 2.79 -16.94
C ARG A 221 13.32 2.51 -15.51
N ILE A 222 13.44 3.55 -14.71
CA ILE A 222 13.74 3.48 -13.28
C ILE A 222 13.10 4.65 -12.55
N HIS A 223 12.46 4.38 -11.42
CA HIS A 223 12.04 5.40 -10.48
C HIS A 223 13.12 5.62 -9.44
N ILE A 224 13.64 6.85 -9.32
CA ILE A 224 14.79 7.18 -8.47
C ILE A 224 14.42 7.84 -7.13
N GLY A 225 13.13 7.90 -6.78
CA GLY A 225 12.64 8.42 -5.51
C GLY A 225 12.79 9.93 -5.38
N MET A 226 13.54 10.40 -4.38
CA MET A 226 13.88 11.79 -4.09
C MET A 226 12.77 12.62 -3.44
N ASP A 227 11.73 11.99 -2.91
CA ASP A 227 10.63 12.60 -2.18
C ASP A 227 10.99 12.89 -0.71
N GLU A 228 10.21 13.77 -0.12
CA GLU A 228 10.12 14.05 1.31
C GLU A 228 11.45 14.27 2.07
N ALA A 229 12.49 14.75 1.39
CA ALA A 229 13.75 15.15 2.02
C ALA A 229 13.56 16.42 2.88
N TRP A 230 12.85 16.25 4.01
CA TRP A 230 12.37 17.36 4.85
C TRP A 230 13.48 18.27 5.36
N HIS A 231 14.59 17.69 5.77
CA HIS A 231 15.73 18.38 6.36
C HIS A 231 16.90 18.56 5.39
N LEU A 232 16.68 18.38 4.09
CA LEU A 232 17.70 18.52 3.06
C LEU A 232 18.52 19.79 3.23
N GLY A 233 19.83 19.64 3.38
CA GLY A 233 20.78 20.72 3.55
C GLY A 233 20.81 21.39 4.93
N LEU A 234 20.18 20.76 5.95
CA LEU A 234 20.10 21.30 7.31
C LEU A 234 20.92 20.50 8.34
N GLY A 235 21.58 19.45 7.93
CA GLY A 235 22.47 18.62 8.76
C GLY A 235 23.95 18.85 8.46
N ALA A 236 24.68 17.77 8.17
CA ALA A 236 26.12 17.83 7.86
C ALA A 236 26.42 18.70 6.63
N TYR A 237 25.47 18.82 5.70
CA TYR A 237 25.61 19.73 4.55
C TYR A 237 25.72 21.18 5.01
N LEU A 238 24.89 21.63 5.96
CA LEU A 238 24.91 22.98 6.52
C LEU A 238 26.27 23.27 7.18
N ASP A 239 26.79 22.34 7.95
CA ASP A 239 28.09 22.48 8.63
C ASP A 239 29.26 22.64 7.65
N ARG A 240 29.20 21.91 6.52
CA ARG A 240 30.27 21.93 5.50
C ARG A 240 30.18 23.10 4.52
N ASN A 241 28.95 23.48 4.12
CA ASN A 241 28.73 24.38 2.97
C ASN A 241 28.04 25.69 3.34
N GLY A 242 27.57 25.86 4.59
CA GLY A 242 26.66 26.93 4.96
C GLY A 242 25.28 26.77 4.34
N TYR A 243 24.37 27.69 4.66
CA TYR A 243 23.01 27.65 4.12
C TYR A 243 22.97 27.79 2.61
N ARG A 244 22.23 26.88 1.96
CA ARG A 244 21.86 26.92 0.54
C ARG A 244 20.36 26.74 0.38
N LYS A 245 19.78 27.28 -0.71
CA LYS A 245 18.38 27.06 -1.02
C LYS A 245 18.15 25.59 -1.38
N LYS A 246 17.05 25.02 -0.92
CA LYS A 246 16.70 23.61 -1.22
C LYS A 246 16.66 23.33 -2.70
N PHE A 247 16.17 24.26 -3.53
CA PHE A 247 16.19 24.12 -5.01
C PHE A 247 17.58 23.89 -5.59
N ASP A 248 18.58 24.64 -5.08
CA ASP A 248 19.96 24.55 -5.58
C ASP A 248 20.54 23.17 -5.21
N ILE A 249 20.26 22.69 -4.00
CA ILE A 249 20.72 21.39 -3.52
C ILE A 249 20.04 20.26 -4.30
N MET A 250 18.72 20.36 -4.52
CA MET A 250 17.95 19.40 -5.34
C MET A 250 18.49 19.31 -6.76
N ASN A 251 18.69 20.46 -7.43
CA ASN A 251 19.20 20.50 -8.79
C ASN A 251 20.62 19.94 -8.89
N GLN A 252 21.49 20.26 -7.92
CA GLN A 252 22.86 19.72 -7.83
C GLN A 252 22.83 18.19 -7.71
N HIS A 253 21.98 17.66 -6.83
CA HIS A 253 21.87 16.23 -6.60
C HIS A 253 21.28 15.52 -7.82
N LEU A 254 20.16 16.02 -8.33
CA LEU A 254 19.49 15.45 -9.50
C LEU A 254 20.43 15.37 -10.71
N GLU A 255 21.21 16.41 -11.01
CA GLU A 255 22.16 16.38 -12.13
C GLU A 255 23.17 15.23 -11.98
N ARG A 256 23.74 15.08 -10.78
CA ARG A 256 24.72 13.99 -10.51
C ARG A 256 24.07 12.60 -10.63
N VAL A 257 22.85 12.42 -10.13
CA VAL A 257 22.11 11.16 -10.29
C VAL A 257 21.79 10.89 -11.75
N LEU A 258 21.42 11.92 -12.53
CA LEU A 258 21.15 11.78 -13.96
C LEU A 258 22.41 11.43 -14.77
N GLU A 259 23.60 11.90 -14.39
CA GLU A 259 24.87 11.45 -14.99
C GLU A 259 25.04 9.93 -14.83
N ILE A 260 24.76 9.39 -13.63
CA ILE A 260 24.80 7.95 -13.36
C ILE A 260 23.75 7.19 -14.17
N VAL A 261 22.52 7.68 -14.18
CA VAL A 261 21.42 7.07 -14.94
C VAL A 261 21.72 7.00 -16.44
N ARG A 262 22.30 8.07 -17.02
CA ARG A 262 22.74 8.13 -18.43
C ARG A 262 23.85 7.10 -18.71
N LYS A 263 24.81 6.94 -17.79
CA LYS A 263 25.88 5.93 -17.89
C LYS A 263 25.33 4.51 -18.05
N HIS A 264 24.20 4.21 -17.37
CA HIS A 264 23.52 2.93 -17.46
C HIS A 264 22.46 2.85 -18.58
N ASN A 265 22.31 3.89 -19.39
CA ASN A 265 21.32 3.98 -20.46
C ASN A 265 19.87 3.76 -19.96
N LEU A 266 19.53 4.35 -18.82
CA LEU A 266 18.22 4.27 -18.18
C LEU A 266 17.40 5.56 -18.42
N GLN A 267 16.09 5.43 -18.30
CA GLN A 267 15.10 6.50 -18.40
C GLN A 267 14.49 6.76 -17.01
N PRO A 268 14.91 7.83 -16.31
CA PRO A 268 14.51 8.06 -14.95
C PRO A 268 13.15 8.75 -14.84
N MET A 269 12.44 8.43 -13.75
CA MET A 269 11.33 9.21 -13.21
C MET A 269 11.55 9.42 -11.70
N PHE A 270 10.99 10.50 -11.14
CA PHE A 270 11.13 10.81 -9.71
C PHE A 270 9.92 11.55 -9.16
N TRP A 271 9.72 11.49 -7.84
CA TRP A 271 8.68 12.23 -7.15
C TRP A 271 8.94 13.74 -7.18
N SER A 272 7.96 14.55 -7.56
CA SER A 272 8.12 15.97 -7.80
C SER A 272 7.93 16.87 -6.58
N ASP A 273 7.44 16.33 -5.47
CA ASP A 273 6.96 17.08 -4.30
C ASP A 273 7.98 18.07 -3.74
N MET A 274 9.28 17.72 -3.73
CA MET A 274 10.31 18.58 -3.16
C MET A 274 10.40 19.94 -3.83
N TYR A 275 10.09 20.05 -5.12
CA TYR A 275 10.06 21.35 -5.82
C TYR A 275 8.87 22.21 -5.36
N PHE A 276 7.72 21.61 -5.16
CA PHE A 276 6.54 22.30 -4.65
C PHE A 276 6.70 22.68 -3.18
N ARG A 277 7.19 21.73 -2.36
CA ARG A 277 7.47 21.97 -0.93
C ARG A 277 8.47 23.10 -0.71
N ALA A 278 9.53 23.16 -1.53
CA ALA A 278 10.51 24.23 -1.45
C ALA A 278 9.98 25.60 -1.91
N ALA A 279 8.93 25.65 -2.71
CA ALA A 279 8.25 26.88 -3.13
C ALA A 279 7.23 27.35 -2.09
N SER A 280 6.65 26.45 -1.30
CA SER A 280 5.65 26.76 -0.27
C SER A 280 6.31 27.42 0.95
N LYS A 281 5.63 28.39 1.55
CA LYS A 281 6.05 29.01 2.81
C LYS A 281 5.89 28.10 4.02
N THR A 282 5.00 27.12 3.94
CA THR A 282 4.71 26.14 4.99
C THR A 282 5.36 24.80 4.75
N GLY A 283 5.97 24.59 3.58
CA GLY A 283 6.50 23.29 3.14
C GLY A 283 5.42 22.34 2.63
N ASP A 284 4.19 22.80 2.44
CA ASP A 284 3.10 21.98 1.94
C ASP A 284 3.26 21.72 0.44
N TYR A 285 3.13 20.43 0.04
CA TYR A 285 3.17 20.02 -1.36
C TYR A 285 2.00 20.59 -2.15
N TYR A 286 0.83 20.65 -1.55
CA TYR A 286 -0.42 21.03 -2.20
C TYR A 286 -0.79 22.52 -2.01
N ASP A 287 0.18 23.37 -1.69
CA ASP A 287 -0.01 24.81 -1.53
C ASP A 287 -0.40 25.46 -2.87
N THR A 288 -1.70 25.70 -3.05
CA THR A 288 -2.24 26.35 -4.27
C THR A 288 -1.80 27.81 -4.45
N ALA A 289 -1.38 28.48 -3.37
CA ALA A 289 -0.90 29.85 -3.40
C ALA A 289 0.59 29.95 -3.76
N ALA A 290 1.34 28.85 -3.66
CA ALA A 290 2.75 28.80 -4.04
C ALA A 290 2.90 28.62 -5.54
N SER A 291 3.96 29.21 -6.11
CA SER A 291 4.41 28.96 -7.47
C SER A 291 5.91 28.72 -7.48
N ILE A 292 6.35 27.75 -8.25
CA ILE A 292 7.78 27.50 -8.44
C ILE A 292 8.35 28.61 -9.32
N PRO A 293 9.42 29.29 -8.90
CA PRO A 293 10.00 30.36 -9.71
C PRO A 293 10.43 29.84 -11.10
N PRO A 294 10.15 30.59 -12.20
CA PRO A 294 10.51 30.16 -13.56
C PRO A 294 12.00 29.85 -13.72
N GLU A 295 12.87 30.57 -13.03
CA GLU A 295 14.30 30.30 -13.03
C GLU A 295 14.67 28.95 -12.45
N VAL A 296 13.91 28.45 -11.44
CA VAL A 296 14.09 27.12 -10.85
C VAL A 296 13.66 26.04 -11.84
N ILE A 297 12.48 26.22 -12.47
CA ILE A 297 11.96 25.31 -13.50
C ILE A 297 12.95 25.19 -14.67
N ASN A 298 13.50 26.32 -15.11
CA ASN A 298 14.47 26.38 -16.21
C ASN A 298 15.81 25.76 -15.84
N ALA A 299 16.21 25.86 -14.56
CA ALA A 299 17.47 25.31 -14.04
C ALA A 299 17.35 23.81 -13.68
N MET A 300 16.14 23.27 -13.59
CA MET A 300 15.95 21.83 -13.31
C MET A 300 16.61 20.99 -14.40
N PRO A 301 17.44 19.99 -14.06
CA PRO A 301 18.09 19.09 -15.01
C PRO A 301 17.05 18.39 -15.90
N LYS A 302 17.36 18.28 -17.19
CA LYS A 302 16.44 17.70 -18.18
C LYS A 302 16.74 16.23 -18.44
N GLY A 303 15.75 15.50 -18.97
CA GLY A 303 15.86 14.07 -19.27
C GLY A 303 15.38 13.18 -18.12
N VAL A 304 14.53 13.70 -17.27
CA VAL A 304 13.81 12.96 -16.23
C VAL A 304 12.33 13.28 -16.32
N GLN A 305 11.47 12.30 -16.06
CA GLN A 305 10.03 12.44 -16.01
C GLN A 305 9.57 12.72 -14.58
N VAL A 306 8.71 13.71 -14.38
CA VAL A 306 8.18 14.04 -13.05
C VAL A 306 6.97 13.18 -12.72
N VAL A 307 6.85 12.74 -11.47
CA VAL A 307 5.70 11.98 -10.96
C VAL A 307 4.93 12.83 -9.98
N TYR A 308 3.69 13.14 -10.33
CA TYR A 308 2.70 13.81 -9.47
C TYR A 308 1.98 12.75 -8.65
N TRP A 309 2.17 12.73 -7.34
CA TRP A 309 1.42 11.85 -6.46
C TRP A 309 0.37 12.62 -5.66
N ASP A 310 -0.85 12.13 -5.68
CA ASP A 310 -1.96 12.67 -4.90
C ASP A 310 -3.06 11.62 -4.71
N TYR A 311 -3.42 11.38 -3.47
CA TYR A 311 -4.50 10.48 -3.05
C TYR A 311 -5.26 11.07 -1.84
N TYR A 312 -5.25 12.40 -1.71
CA TYR A 312 -5.85 13.12 -0.59
C TYR A 312 -7.08 13.92 -0.98
N HIS A 313 -7.14 14.44 -2.20
CA HIS A 313 -8.19 15.34 -2.67
C HIS A 313 -9.33 14.58 -3.35
N ASP A 314 -10.53 15.16 -3.28
CA ASP A 314 -11.77 14.64 -3.86
C ASP A 314 -12.35 15.54 -4.96
N ASN A 315 -11.56 16.50 -5.44
CA ASN A 315 -11.97 17.51 -6.40
C ASN A 315 -11.21 17.37 -7.72
N GLU A 316 -11.94 17.09 -8.80
CA GLU A 316 -11.40 16.90 -10.15
C GLU A 316 -10.63 18.14 -10.68
N GLU A 317 -11.10 19.35 -10.38
CA GLU A 317 -10.44 20.58 -10.82
C GLU A 317 -9.10 20.82 -10.10
N PHE A 318 -9.00 20.38 -8.84
CA PHE A 318 -7.73 20.41 -8.11
C PHE A 318 -6.67 19.54 -8.80
N TYR A 319 -7.01 18.31 -9.16
CA TYR A 319 -6.11 17.43 -9.90
C TYR A 319 -5.71 18.02 -11.26
N ALA A 320 -6.67 18.58 -11.99
CA ALA A 320 -6.39 19.22 -13.28
C ALA A 320 -5.45 20.43 -13.14
N ASP A 321 -5.58 21.25 -12.09
CA ASP A 321 -4.68 22.37 -11.83
C ASP A 321 -3.25 21.88 -11.53
N PHE A 322 -3.10 20.86 -10.67
CA PHE A 322 -1.79 20.32 -10.36
C PHE A 322 -1.14 19.59 -11.54
N ILE A 323 -1.90 18.90 -12.38
CA ILE A 323 -1.38 18.35 -13.64
C ILE A 323 -0.78 19.46 -14.51
N LYS A 324 -1.46 20.61 -14.66
CA LYS A 324 -0.97 21.76 -15.43
C LYS A 324 0.31 22.35 -14.85
N ARG A 325 0.38 22.49 -13.51
CA ARG A 325 1.60 22.93 -12.80
C ARG A 325 2.78 22.00 -13.03
N HIS A 326 2.55 20.68 -13.05
CA HIS A 326 3.62 19.71 -13.34
C HIS A 326 4.11 19.80 -14.79
N ARG A 327 3.26 20.13 -15.75
CA ARG A 327 3.66 20.36 -17.14
C ARG A 327 4.61 21.55 -17.33
N GLU A 328 4.64 22.48 -16.37
CA GLU A 328 5.59 23.61 -16.42
C GLU A 328 7.06 23.13 -16.38
N PHE A 329 7.35 21.94 -15.84
CA PHE A 329 8.67 21.32 -15.90
C PHE A 329 9.11 20.91 -17.31
N GLY A 330 8.21 20.97 -18.30
CA GLY A 330 8.48 20.71 -19.71
C GLY A 330 8.44 19.23 -20.10
N THR A 331 7.88 18.37 -19.25
CA THR A 331 7.59 16.95 -19.53
C THR A 331 6.13 16.63 -19.20
N GLU A 332 5.56 15.61 -19.87
CA GLU A 332 4.25 15.10 -19.47
C GLU A 332 4.39 14.36 -18.14
N PRO A 333 3.66 14.73 -17.08
CA PRO A 333 3.78 14.07 -15.80
C PRO A 333 3.16 12.68 -15.82
N ILE A 334 3.70 11.77 -15.01
CA ILE A 334 3.05 10.56 -14.58
C ILE A 334 2.15 10.92 -13.40
N PHE A 335 0.94 10.38 -13.34
CA PHE A 335 0.10 10.53 -12.16
C PHE A 335 0.19 9.28 -11.28
N ALA A 336 0.37 9.48 -9.97
CA ALA A 336 0.35 8.42 -8.97
C ALA A 336 -0.82 8.63 -8.00
N GLY A 337 -1.84 7.78 -8.14
CA GLY A 337 -2.94 7.64 -7.18
C GLY A 337 -2.63 6.58 -6.13
N GLY A 338 -3.53 6.36 -5.17
CA GLY A 338 -3.28 5.41 -4.08
C GLY A 338 -4.50 4.60 -3.66
N ILE A 339 -4.25 3.38 -3.20
CA ILE A 339 -5.23 2.52 -2.53
C ILE A 339 -4.97 2.64 -1.03
N TRP A 340 -5.91 3.20 -0.28
CA TRP A 340 -5.76 3.53 1.13
C TRP A 340 -5.79 2.29 2.04
N THR A 341 -4.66 1.57 2.15
CA THR A 341 -4.50 0.36 2.98
C THR A 341 -3.39 0.48 4.04
N TRP A 342 -2.74 1.64 4.16
CA TRP A 342 -1.56 1.84 5.01
C TRP A 342 -1.83 2.44 6.40
N ILE A 343 -3.07 2.79 6.72
CA ILE A 343 -3.38 3.47 7.97
C ILE A 343 -3.79 2.55 9.12
N GLY A 344 -4.04 1.26 8.87
CA GLY A 344 -4.50 0.31 9.88
C GLY A 344 -4.73 -1.09 9.33
N PHE A 345 -5.73 -1.79 9.89
CA PHE A 345 -6.07 -3.15 9.50
C PHE A 345 -7.02 -3.24 8.30
N ASN A 346 -7.52 -2.10 7.82
CA ASN A 346 -8.56 -2.00 6.81
C ASN A 346 -8.04 -1.55 5.44
N ALA A 347 -8.93 -1.64 4.45
CA ALA A 347 -8.89 -0.82 3.25
C ALA A 347 -9.95 0.30 3.40
N ASN A 348 -9.53 1.56 3.42
CA ASN A 348 -10.43 2.70 3.45
C ASN A 348 -11.01 2.94 2.05
N TRP A 349 -12.10 2.23 1.75
CA TRP A 349 -12.73 2.32 0.42
C TRP A 349 -13.37 3.67 0.15
N GLY A 350 -13.96 4.30 1.15
CA GLY A 350 -14.53 5.64 0.97
C GLY A 350 -13.48 6.63 0.49
N LYS A 351 -12.34 6.72 1.18
CA LYS A 351 -11.22 7.56 0.75
C LYS A 351 -10.66 7.14 -0.61
N THR A 352 -10.45 5.84 -0.83
CA THR A 352 -9.93 5.32 -2.10
C THR A 352 -10.82 5.70 -3.29
N PHE A 353 -12.13 5.46 -3.21
CA PHE A 353 -13.04 5.76 -4.32
C PHE A 353 -13.19 7.28 -4.54
N ASN A 354 -13.34 8.04 -3.45
CA ASN A 354 -13.57 9.49 -3.54
C ASN A 354 -12.33 10.28 -3.97
N THR A 355 -11.12 9.73 -3.86
CA THR A 355 -9.91 10.36 -4.41
C THR A 355 -9.57 9.83 -5.79
N THR A 356 -9.73 8.52 -6.05
CA THR A 356 -9.36 7.89 -7.32
C THR A 356 -10.27 8.31 -8.48
N ASN A 357 -11.59 8.34 -8.26
CA ASN A 357 -12.54 8.67 -9.34
C ASN A 357 -12.30 10.07 -9.92
N PRO A 358 -12.25 11.17 -9.13
CA PRO A 358 -11.99 12.49 -9.66
C PRO A 358 -10.58 12.62 -10.24
N ALA A 359 -9.57 11.98 -9.62
CA ALA A 359 -8.20 12.00 -10.12
C ALA A 359 -8.08 11.40 -11.51
N LEU A 360 -8.61 10.19 -11.73
CA LEU A 360 -8.51 9.51 -13.02
C LEU A 360 -9.42 10.14 -14.08
N ASN A 361 -10.54 10.77 -13.69
CA ASN A 361 -11.34 11.59 -14.62
C ASN A 361 -10.54 12.81 -15.07
N ALA A 362 -9.88 13.54 -14.15
CA ALA A 362 -8.97 14.63 -14.49
C ALA A 362 -7.83 14.16 -15.40
N CYS A 363 -7.20 13.04 -15.09
CA CYS A 363 -6.13 12.45 -15.92
C CYS A 363 -6.61 12.18 -17.36
N LYS A 364 -7.78 11.55 -17.53
CA LYS A 364 -8.38 11.28 -18.86
C LYS A 364 -8.69 12.58 -19.60
N ARG A 365 -9.28 13.55 -18.92
CA ARG A 365 -9.63 14.87 -19.49
C ARG A 365 -8.39 15.66 -19.91
N GLU A 366 -7.36 15.69 -19.09
CA GLU A 366 -6.11 16.40 -19.34
C GLU A 366 -5.15 15.60 -20.25
N GLY A 367 -5.46 14.34 -20.58
CA GLY A 367 -4.68 13.53 -21.53
C GLY A 367 -3.43 12.87 -20.93
N ILE A 368 -3.35 12.72 -19.62
CA ILE A 368 -2.31 11.93 -18.94
C ILE A 368 -2.37 10.50 -19.47
N LYS A 369 -1.20 9.90 -19.71
CA LYS A 369 -1.08 8.56 -20.30
C LYS A 369 -0.53 7.50 -19.38
N GLU A 370 0.10 7.89 -18.29
CA GLU A 370 0.81 6.98 -17.41
C GLU A 370 0.34 7.14 -15.97
N ILE A 371 -0.07 6.01 -15.37
CA ILE A 371 -0.63 5.94 -14.02
C ILE A 371 0.17 4.95 -13.18
N ILE A 372 0.52 5.34 -11.96
CA ILE A 372 1.06 4.48 -10.91
C ILE A 372 -0.01 4.35 -9.83
N ILE A 373 -0.24 3.13 -9.34
CA ILE A 373 -1.16 2.83 -8.25
C ILE A 373 -0.33 2.56 -7.01
N THR A 374 -0.20 3.54 -6.12
CA THR A 374 0.60 3.36 -4.91
C THR A 374 -0.13 2.54 -3.86
N ILE A 375 0.59 1.62 -3.24
CA ILE A 375 0.12 0.73 -2.18
C ILE A 375 1.17 0.77 -1.08
N TRP A 376 1.05 1.78 -0.20
CA TRP A 376 2.01 2.02 0.87
C TRP A 376 1.84 1.02 2.02
N GLY A 377 2.94 0.68 2.70
CA GLY A 377 2.98 -0.18 3.87
C GLY A 377 3.13 0.59 5.18
N ASP A 378 3.63 1.80 5.12
CA ASP A 378 3.91 2.73 6.21
C ASP A 378 4.36 2.03 7.51
N ASN A 379 3.74 2.35 8.63
CA ASN A 379 4.10 1.87 9.94
C ASN A 379 3.39 0.56 10.30
N GLY A 380 3.85 -0.56 9.72
CA GLY A 380 3.53 -1.90 10.20
C GLY A 380 2.90 -2.87 9.22
N THR A 381 2.34 -2.43 8.11
CA THR A 381 1.65 -3.31 7.14
C THR A 381 0.64 -4.24 7.82
N GLU A 382 -0.22 -3.68 8.70
CA GLU A 382 -1.26 -4.46 9.38
C GLU A 382 -2.40 -4.86 8.44
N SER A 383 -2.64 -4.09 7.36
CA SER A 383 -3.63 -4.44 6.34
C SER A 383 -3.14 -5.64 5.53
N HIS A 384 -4.05 -6.59 5.30
CA HIS A 384 -3.72 -7.76 4.51
C HIS A 384 -3.48 -7.39 3.05
N ILE A 385 -2.38 -7.88 2.44
CA ILE A 385 -1.95 -7.46 1.10
C ILE A 385 -3.02 -7.69 0.02
N TYR A 386 -3.81 -8.75 0.12
CA TYR A 386 -4.89 -9.02 -0.85
C TYR A 386 -6.13 -8.13 -0.68
N SER A 387 -6.22 -7.34 0.40
CA SER A 387 -7.26 -6.30 0.48
C SER A 387 -7.17 -5.28 -0.64
N ASN A 388 -6.00 -5.12 -1.27
CA ASN A 388 -5.77 -4.21 -2.39
C ASN A 388 -6.45 -4.62 -3.71
N LEU A 389 -6.92 -5.86 -3.87
CA LEU A 389 -7.45 -6.39 -5.12
C LEU A 389 -8.62 -5.55 -5.68
N LEU A 390 -9.51 -5.04 -4.82
CA LEU A 390 -10.62 -4.20 -5.28
C LEU A 390 -10.15 -2.83 -5.79
N GLY A 391 -9.17 -2.23 -5.13
CA GLY A 391 -8.58 -0.99 -5.61
C GLY A 391 -7.86 -1.16 -6.95
N LEU A 392 -7.13 -2.27 -7.13
CA LEU A 392 -6.51 -2.60 -8.42
C LEU A 392 -7.55 -2.73 -9.54
N GLN A 393 -8.69 -3.39 -9.27
CA GLN A 393 -9.78 -3.49 -10.24
C GLN A 393 -10.40 -2.11 -10.56
N LEU A 394 -10.54 -1.23 -9.57
CA LEU A 394 -11.03 0.14 -9.77
C LEU A 394 -10.14 0.90 -10.78
N PHE A 395 -8.83 0.91 -10.57
CA PHE A 395 -7.89 1.55 -11.49
C PHE A 395 -7.88 0.88 -12.87
N ALA A 396 -8.04 -0.45 -12.92
CA ALA A 396 -8.14 -1.17 -14.19
C ALA A 396 -9.38 -0.74 -14.97
N GLU A 397 -10.56 -0.66 -14.35
CA GLU A 397 -11.78 -0.25 -15.04
C GLU A 397 -11.72 1.20 -15.56
N HIS A 398 -11.11 2.12 -14.81
CA HIS A 398 -10.78 3.45 -15.33
C HIS A 398 -9.83 3.41 -16.52
N GLY A 399 -8.94 2.40 -16.57
CA GLY A 399 -7.99 2.21 -17.66
C GLY A 399 -8.64 1.77 -18.98
N TYR A 400 -9.86 1.24 -18.95
CA TYR A 400 -10.56 0.70 -20.13
C TYR A 400 -11.92 1.34 -20.41
N ALA A 401 -12.32 2.33 -19.63
CA ALA A 401 -13.58 3.03 -19.80
C ALA A 401 -13.39 4.54 -19.65
N ARG A 402 -14.07 5.31 -20.49
CA ARG A 402 -14.11 6.77 -20.35
C ARG A 402 -14.83 7.18 -19.07
N GLU A 403 -15.93 6.48 -18.76
CA GLU A 403 -16.70 6.65 -17.54
C GLU A 403 -16.76 5.32 -16.80
N LEU A 404 -16.62 5.34 -15.48
CA LEU A 404 -16.69 4.15 -14.65
C LEU A 404 -18.14 3.67 -14.52
N GLU A 405 -18.38 2.40 -14.79
CA GLU A 405 -19.67 1.73 -14.59
C GLU A 405 -19.61 0.84 -13.34
N PRO A 406 -20.34 1.17 -12.25
CA PRO A 406 -20.26 0.43 -10.98
C PRO A 406 -20.57 -1.07 -11.10
N GLU A 407 -21.60 -1.41 -11.88
CA GLU A 407 -21.99 -2.82 -12.09
C GLU A 407 -20.92 -3.60 -12.86
N LYS A 408 -20.24 -2.95 -13.80
CA LYS A 408 -19.09 -3.54 -14.50
C LYS A 408 -17.91 -3.73 -13.57
N LEU A 409 -17.59 -2.73 -12.73
CA LEU A 409 -16.55 -2.86 -11.72
C LEU A 409 -16.81 -4.07 -10.82
N LYS A 410 -18.02 -4.21 -10.28
CA LYS A 410 -18.42 -5.35 -9.45
C LYS A 410 -18.24 -6.68 -10.19
N SER A 411 -18.84 -6.81 -11.36
CA SER A 411 -18.77 -8.03 -12.16
C SER A 411 -17.35 -8.43 -12.55
N ARG A 412 -16.53 -7.44 -12.95
CA ARG A 412 -15.12 -7.67 -13.30
C ARG A 412 -14.28 -8.06 -12.08
N PHE A 413 -14.49 -7.41 -10.93
CA PHE A 413 -13.84 -7.77 -9.69
C PHE A 413 -14.11 -9.23 -9.31
N GLU A 414 -15.40 -9.61 -9.29
CA GLU A 414 -15.82 -10.97 -8.94
C GLU A 414 -15.23 -12.02 -9.91
N PHE A 415 -15.20 -11.70 -11.21
CA PHE A 415 -14.58 -12.59 -12.19
C PHE A 415 -13.05 -12.68 -12.03
N CYS A 416 -12.34 -11.55 -11.93
CA CYS A 416 -10.87 -11.51 -11.90
C CYS A 416 -10.28 -12.13 -10.63
N THR A 417 -11.02 -12.06 -9.53
CA THR A 417 -10.53 -12.50 -8.21
C THR A 417 -11.18 -13.79 -7.72
N GLY A 418 -12.40 -14.09 -8.15
CA GLY A 418 -13.24 -15.14 -7.58
C GLY A 418 -13.81 -14.78 -6.20
N CYS A 419 -13.79 -13.50 -5.84
CA CYS A 419 -14.24 -13.00 -4.55
C CYS A 419 -15.60 -12.29 -4.66
N ASP A 420 -16.29 -12.19 -3.53
CA ASP A 420 -17.51 -11.42 -3.39
C ASP A 420 -17.18 -9.94 -3.23
N TYR A 421 -17.73 -9.08 -4.08
CA TYR A 421 -17.48 -7.63 -4.07
C TYR A 421 -17.96 -6.97 -2.78
N ASP A 422 -19.14 -7.34 -2.29
CA ASP A 422 -19.75 -6.71 -1.12
C ASP A 422 -19.00 -7.08 0.16
N ASP A 423 -18.42 -8.28 0.23
CA ASP A 423 -17.52 -8.69 1.31
C ASP A 423 -16.23 -7.82 1.34
N PHE A 424 -15.67 -7.52 0.17
CA PHE A 424 -14.51 -6.62 0.08
C PHE A 424 -14.86 -5.18 0.48
N ILE A 425 -16.03 -4.68 0.08
CA ILE A 425 -16.51 -3.36 0.54
C ILE A 425 -16.68 -3.34 2.06
N ALA A 426 -17.12 -4.45 2.67
CA ALA A 426 -17.32 -4.53 4.13
C ALA A 426 -16.03 -4.38 4.95
N ILE A 427 -14.84 -4.56 4.35
CA ILE A 427 -13.55 -4.36 5.03
C ILE A 427 -13.43 -2.94 5.61
N LYS A 428 -14.00 -1.93 4.96
CA LYS A 428 -13.99 -0.53 5.43
C LYS A 428 -14.55 -0.36 6.84
N TYR A 429 -15.48 -1.24 7.26
CA TYR A 429 -16.14 -1.14 8.55
C TYR A 429 -15.25 -1.48 9.75
N LEU A 430 -13.99 -1.88 9.53
CA LEU A 430 -13.00 -1.91 10.63
C LEU A 430 -12.72 -0.50 11.18
N ASP A 431 -12.79 0.52 10.34
CA ASP A 431 -12.54 1.91 10.75
C ASP A 431 -13.70 2.87 10.45
N GLU A 432 -14.64 2.49 9.61
CA GLU A 432 -15.92 3.19 9.46
C GLU A 432 -16.89 2.69 10.56
N VAL A 433 -16.63 3.16 11.78
CA VAL A 433 -17.32 2.74 13.01
C VAL A 433 -18.36 3.78 13.46
N PRO A 434 -19.23 3.47 14.45
CA PRO A 434 -20.06 4.50 15.08
C PRO A 434 -19.24 5.72 15.50
N GLY A 435 -19.59 6.90 15.01
CA GLY A 435 -18.88 8.15 15.26
C GLY A 435 -17.98 8.64 14.12
N THR A 436 -17.78 7.85 13.06
CA THR A 436 -17.16 8.32 11.82
C THR A 436 -18.18 8.94 10.88
N ASP A 437 -17.74 9.89 10.06
CA ASP A 437 -18.50 10.34 8.91
C ASP A 437 -18.59 9.22 7.84
N PRO A 438 -19.65 9.20 7.02
CA PRO A 438 -19.73 8.28 5.89
C PRO A 438 -18.48 8.39 5.00
N ASP A 439 -18.03 7.24 4.49
CA ASP A 439 -16.84 7.11 3.63
C ASP A 439 -15.50 7.45 4.31
N ASN A 440 -15.50 7.77 5.59
CA ASN A 440 -14.29 8.00 6.39
C ASN A 440 -13.21 8.81 5.65
N MET A 441 -13.60 9.93 5.03
CA MET A 441 -12.70 10.81 4.28
C MET A 441 -11.59 11.40 5.15
N GLU A 442 -11.86 11.55 6.44
CA GLU A 442 -10.95 12.10 7.44
C GLU A 442 -9.92 11.08 7.97
N THR A 443 -9.97 9.85 7.46
CA THR A 443 -9.01 8.79 7.78
C THR A 443 -8.91 8.44 9.28
N TYR A 444 -10.05 8.37 9.97
CA TYR A 444 -10.10 7.78 11.30
C TYR A 444 -9.66 6.31 11.23
N ASN A 445 -8.85 5.87 12.19
CA ASN A 445 -8.32 4.51 12.22
C ASN A 445 -8.41 3.84 13.60
N PRO A 446 -9.63 3.77 14.19
CA PRO A 446 -9.84 3.20 15.51
C PRO A 446 -9.41 1.73 15.63
N SER A 447 -9.49 0.94 14.57
CA SER A 447 -9.04 -0.45 14.60
C SER A 447 -7.57 -0.55 15.03
N LYS A 448 -6.70 0.35 14.52
CA LYS A 448 -5.26 0.36 14.83
C LYS A 448 -4.97 0.84 16.25
N TYR A 449 -5.44 2.02 16.62
CA TYR A 449 -5.07 2.56 17.92
C TYR A 449 -5.77 1.84 19.08
N LEU A 450 -6.98 1.31 18.91
CA LEU A 450 -7.64 0.46 19.92
C LEU A 450 -7.02 -0.93 20.02
N MET A 451 -6.47 -1.47 18.93
CA MET A 451 -5.72 -2.71 18.99
C MET A 451 -4.48 -2.58 19.86
N TRP A 452 -3.70 -1.51 19.69
CA TRP A 452 -2.38 -1.41 20.29
C TRP A 452 -2.32 -0.59 21.58
N GLN A 453 -3.33 0.25 21.91
CA GLN A 453 -3.31 1.01 23.17
C GLN A 453 -3.22 0.11 24.41
N ASP A 454 -2.52 0.57 25.44
CA ASP A 454 -2.49 -0.05 26.74
C ASP A 454 -3.82 0.08 27.49
N LEU A 455 -4.22 -0.96 28.22
CA LEU A 455 -5.53 -1.04 28.88
C LEU A 455 -5.63 -0.15 30.13
N LEU A 456 -4.52 -0.01 30.89
CA LEU A 456 -4.52 0.76 32.14
C LEU A 456 -4.31 2.25 31.88
N THR A 457 -3.47 2.62 30.90
CA THR A 457 -3.26 4.03 30.56
C THR A 457 -4.34 4.60 29.65
N GLY A 458 -4.96 3.79 28.77
CA GLY A 458 -6.17 4.12 27.99
C GLY A 458 -6.10 5.45 27.24
N LEU A 459 -5.04 5.65 26.42
CA LEU A 459 -4.77 6.94 25.75
C LEU A 459 -5.92 7.43 24.86
N PHE A 460 -6.75 6.51 24.35
CA PHE A 460 -7.88 6.81 23.45
C PHE A 460 -9.26 6.60 24.11
N ASP A 461 -9.29 6.19 25.39
CA ASP A 461 -10.56 5.88 26.08
C ASP A 461 -11.53 7.06 26.05
N ARG A 462 -11.03 8.28 26.29
CA ARG A 462 -11.86 9.50 26.26
C ARG A 462 -12.44 9.80 24.88
N ASN A 463 -11.73 9.39 23.82
CA ASN A 463 -12.13 9.64 22.43
C ASN A 463 -13.28 8.73 21.97
N ILE A 464 -13.44 7.56 22.62
CA ILE A 464 -14.47 6.57 22.26
C ILE A 464 -15.61 6.48 23.28
N GLU A 465 -15.59 7.30 24.32
CA GLU A 465 -16.57 7.25 25.40
C GLU A 465 -18.02 7.40 24.84
N GLY A 466 -18.87 6.44 25.18
CA GLY A 466 -20.26 6.38 24.73
C GLY A 466 -20.47 5.81 23.33
N LEU A 467 -19.42 5.40 22.61
CA LEU A 467 -19.56 4.73 21.32
C LEU A 467 -19.68 3.20 21.54
N PRO A 468 -20.65 2.51 20.90
CA PRO A 468 -20.87 1.07 21.08
C PRO A 468 -19.92 0.22 20.22
N LEU A 469 -18.61 0.37 20.42
CA LEU A 469 -17.59 -0.23 19.55
C LEU A 469 -17.48 -1.74 19.73
N ASN A 470 -17.60 -2.26 20.95
CA ASN A 470 -17.60 -3.71 21.20
C ASN A 470 -18.71 -4.40 20.41
N ALA A 471 -19.93 -3.86 20.43
CA ALA A 471 -21.06 -4.41 19.68
C ALA A 471 -20.88 -4.31 18.17
N HIS A 472 -20.27 -3.23 17.68
CA HIS A 472 -19.94 -3.04 16.28
C HIS A 472 -18.96 -4.12 15.79
N TYR A 473 -17.84 -4.30 16.49
CA TYR A 473 -16.83 -5.27 16.12
C TYR A 473 -17.30 -6.72 16.30
N GLU A 474 -18.18 -7.03 17.26
CA GLU A 474 -18.78 -8.37 17.39
C GLU A 474 -19.63 -8.72 16.16
N LYS A 475 -20.47 -7.77 15.70
CA LYS A 475 -21.25 -7.95 14.46
C LYS A 475 -20.34 -8.13 13.24
N LEU A 476 -19.28 -7.32 13.16
CA LEU A 476 -18.33 -7.37 12.05
C LEU A 476 -17.55 -8.69 12.03
N ALA A 477 -17.15 -9.21 13.18
CA ALA A 477 -16.49 -10.50 13.29
C ALA A 477 -17.35 -11.63 12.70
N GLY A 478 -18.64 -11.67 13.04
CA GLY A 478 -19.59 -12.65 12.48
C GLY A 478 -19.79 -12.49 10.98
N ALA A 479 -19.78 -11.24 10.46
CA ALA A 479 -19.86 -10.99 9.02
C ALA A 479 -18.63 -11.56 8.29
N PHE A 480 -17.41 -11.26 8.77
CA PHE A 480 -16.18 -11.78 8.17
C PHE A 480 -16.05 -13.30 8.27
N GLU A 481 -16.49 -13.94 9.34
CA GLU A 481 -16.54 -15.41 9.42
C GLU A 481 -17.41 -16.01 8.30
N ASN A 482 -18.56 -15.39 8.02
CA ASN A 482 -19.42 -15.82 6.93
C ASN A 482 -18.81 -15.57 5.53
N SER A 483 -17.90 -14.61 5.41
CA SER A 483 -17.21 -14.27 4.16
C SER A 483 -16.11 -15.27 3.78
N ILE A 484 -15.55 -16.03 4.73
CA ILE A 484 -14.43 -16.95 4.48
C ILE A 484 -14.74 -17.92 3.34
N ALA A 485 -15.88 -18.62 3.41
CA ALA A 485 -16.24 -19.64 2.42
C ALA A 485 -16.62 -19.03 1.05
N ARG A 486 -17.15 -17.81 1.01
CA ARG A 486 -17.57 -17.15 -0.23
C ARG A 486 -16.39 -16.63 -1.07
N ASN A 487 -15.26 -16.37 -0.46
CA ASN A 487 -14.12 -15.74 -1.11
C ASN A 487 -13.02 -16.73 -1.55
N GLY A 488 -13.33 -18.03 -1.61
CA GLY A 488 -12.53 -19.08 -2.25
C GLY A 488 -11.05 -19.05 -1.84
N HIS A 489 -10.18 -18.87 -2.84
CA HIS A 489 -8.73 -18.82 -2.64
C HIS A 489 -8.27 -17.72 -1.67
N PHE A 490 -8.97 -16.58 -1.60
CA PHE A 490 -8.63 -15.46 -0.73
C PHE A 490 -9.41 -15.43 0.59
N GLY A 491 -10.20 -16.46 0.88
CA GLY A 491 -11.02 -16.54 2.10
C GLY A 491 -10.24 -16.45 3.40
N PHE A 492 -8.98 -16.93 3.41
CA PHE A 492 -8.10 -16.83 4.59
C PHE A 492 -7.83 -15.38 5.04
N MET A 493 -7.89 -14.40 4.14
CA MET A 493 -7.84 -12.98 4.51
C MET A 493 -8.98 -12.62 5.46
N PHE A 494 -10.19 -13.10 5.19
CA PHE A 494 -11.35 -12.84 6.05
C PHE A 494 -11.26 -13.55 7.41
N GLU A 495 -10.54 -14.68 7.51
CA GLU A 495 -10.23 -15.28 8.80
C GLU A 495 -9.38 -14.34 9.68
N TYR A 496 -8.35 -13.71 9.09
CA TYR A 496 -7.55 -12.70 9.78
C TYR A 496 -8.40 -11.52 10.23
N LEU A 497 -9.22 -10.94 9.34
CA LEU A 497 -10.10 -9.81 9.66
C LEU A 497 -11.14 -10.15 10.72
N ALA A 498 -11.68 -11.36 10.71
CA ALA A 498 -12.59 -11.86 11.76
C ALA A 498 -11.90 -11.91 13.13
N LYS A 499 -10.65 -12.38 13.18
CA LYS A 499 -9.87 -12.43 14.44
C LYS A 499 -9.50 -11.03 14.95
N VAL A 500 -9.13 -10.11 14.06
CA VAL A 500 -8.96 -8.67 14.40
C VAL A 500 -10.24 -8.14 15.05
N SER A 501 -11.38 -8.34 14.40
CA SER A 501 -12.67 -7.89 14.91
C SER A 501 -13.04 -8.53 16.25
N LYS A 502 -12.76 -9.82 16.46
CA LYS A 502 -12.99 -10.51 17.74
C LYS A 502 -12.15 -9.96 18.90
N VAL A 503 -10.91 -9.56 18.64
CA VAL A 503 -10.09 -8.89 19.65
C VAL A 503 -10.70 -7.52 19.98
N LEU A 504 -11.03 -6.72 18.97
CA LEU A 504 -11.60 -5.38 19.13
C LEU A 504 -12.98 -5.41 19.79
N ALA A 505 -13.80 -6.44 19.52
CA ALA A 505 -15.12 -6.64 20.15
C ALA A 505 -15.06 -6.76 21.69
N LEU A 506 -13.91 -7.14 22.22
CA LEU A 506 -13.72 -7.22 23.67
C LEU A 506 -12.83 -6.10 24.20
N LYS A 507 -11.78 -5.74 23.45
CA LYS A 507 -10.74 -4.81 23.88
C LYS A 507 -11.14 -3.33 23.81
N SER A 508 -11.94 -2.92 22.82
CA SER A 508 -12.16 -1.50 22.52
C SER A 508 -12.63 -0.69 23.74
N GLU A 509 -13.57 -1.21 24.52
CA GLU A 509 -14.13 -0.55 25.70
C GLU A 509 -13.54 -1.07 27.03
N MET A 510 -12.53 -1.96 26.99
CA MET A 510 -12.03 -2.64 28.19
C MET A 510 -11.40 -1.69 29.20
N GLY A 511 -10.58 -0.74 28.74
CA GLY A 511 -9.96 0.28 29.61
C GLY A 511 -11.01 1.14 30.34
N ILE A 512 -12.08 1.50 29.61
CA ILE A 512 -13.23 2.24 30.21
C ILE A 512 -13.91 1.41 31.29
N LYS A 513 -14.20 0.12 31.04
CA LYS A 513 -14.84 -0.79 32.00
C LYS A 513 -14.00 -0.97 33.27
N ILE A 514 -12.69 -1.19 33.11
CA ILE A 514 -11.75 -1.32 34.23
C ILE A 514 -11.74 -0.03 35.08
N THR A 515 -11.61 1.11 34.42
CA THR A 515 -11.59 2.43 35.08
C THR A 515 -12.88 2.71 35.83
N GLN A 516 -14.03 2.40 35.25
CA GLN A 516 -15.35 2.60 35.89
C GLN A 516 -15.52 1.67 37.10
N ALA A 517 -15.18 0.38 36.99
CA ALA A 517 -15.25 -0.56 38.10
C ALA A 517 -14.35 -0.13 39.27
N TYR A 518 -13.13 0.32 38.97
CA TYR A 518 -12.19 0.84 39.98
C TYR A 518 -12.73 2.10 40.68
N LYS A 519 -13.15 3.12 39.92
CA LYS A 519 -13.65 4.39 40.47
C LYS A 519 -14.93 4.22 41.28
N ASN A 520 -15.76 3.25 40.94
CA ASN A 520 -16.99 2.91 41.69
C ASN A 520 -16.71 1.99 42.89
N GLY A 521 -15.49 1.53 43.10
CA GLY A 521 -15.15 0.58 44.17
C GLY A 521 -15.79 -0.80 43.99
N ASP A 522 -16.17 -1.15 42.76
CA ASP A 522 -16.83 -2.41 42.43
C ASP A 522 -15.80 -3.54 42.29
N ARG A 523 -15.45 -4.13 43.44
CA ARG A 523 -14.46 -5.21 43.54
C ARG A 523 -14.91 -6.46 42.79
N ALA A 524 -16.21 -6.79 42.80
CA ALA A 524 -16.72 -7.96 42.09
C ALA A 524 -16.62 -7.82 40.57
N ALA A 525 -16.89 -6.61 40.06
CA ALA A 525 -16.67 -6.32 38.64
C ALA A 525 -15.18 -6.39 38.26
N LEU A 526 -14.27 -5.83 39.08
CA LEU A 526 -12.83 -5.94 38.87
C LEU A 526 -12.35 -7.40 38.84
N GLU A 527 -12.82 -8.23 39.79
CA GLU A 527 -12.49 -9.66 39.84
C GLU A 527 -12.95 -10.36 38.57
N LYS A 528 -14.20 -10.13 38.12
CA LYS A 528 -14.72 -10.67 36.87
C LYS A 528 -13.90 -10.25 35.66
N LEU A 529 -13.56 -8.95 35.58
CA LEU A 529 -12.72 -8.43 34.50
C LEU A 529 -11.36 -9.13 34.47
N ALA A 530 -10.66 -9.25 35.61
CA ALA A 530 -9.33 -9.86 35.68
C ALA A 530 -9.38 -11.38 35.40
N GLU A 531 -10.34 -12.11 35.95
CA GLU A 531 -10.36 -13.60 35.89
C GLU A 531 -11.00 -14.14 34.60
N GLN A 532 -11.94 -13.39 33.99
CA GLN A 532 -12.71 -13.87 32.85
C GLN A 532 -12.46 -13.07 31.58
N GLU A 533 -12.74 -11.75 31.58
CA GLU A 533 -12.75 -10.96 30.35
C GLU A 533 -11.32 -10.70 29.83
N LEU A 534 -10.34 -10.39 30.69
CA LEU A 534 -8.95 -10.23 30.30
C LEU A 534 -8.29 -11.56 29.92
N SER A 535 -8.66 -12.67 30.58
CA SER A 535 -8.19 -14.00 30.20
C SER A 535 -8.71 -14.42 28.81
N GLU A 536 -9.98 -14.11 28.51
CA GLU A 536 -10.55 -14.31 27.17
C GLU A 536 -9.87 -13.41 26.14
N LEU A 537 -9.59 -12.15 26.49
CA LEU A 537 -8.89 -11.22 25.61
C LEU A 537 -7.48 -11.73 25.26
N GLU A 538 -6.74 -12.23 26.25
CA GLU A 538 -5.42 -12.84 26.04
C GLU A 538 -5.49 -14.00 25.04
N MET A 539 -6.48 -14.90 25.19
CA MET A 539 -6.68 -16.02 24.25
C MET A 539 -7.00 -15.53 22.82
N ARG A 540 -7.85 -14.50 22.68
CA ARG A 540 -8.18 -13.92 21.37
C ARG A 540 -6.96 -13.29 20.71
N VAL A 541 -6.15 -12.55 21.46
CA VAL A 541 -4.90 -11.95 20.94
C VAL A 541 -3.91 -13.02 20.51
N ARG A 542 -3.74 -14.11 21.26
CA ARG A 542 -2.90 -15.25 20.86
C ARG A 542 -3.40 -15.89 19.57
N SER A 543 -4.71 -16.13 19.46
CA SER A 543 -5.32 -16.68 18.24
C SER A 543 -5.14 -15.77 17.02
N LEU A 544 -5.27 -14.45 17.20
CA LEU A 544 -5.00 -13.46 16.15
C LEU A 544 -3.53 -13.49 15.73
N ARG A 545 -2.61 -13.42 16.69
CA ARG A 545 -1.16 -13.48 16.44
C ARG A 545 -0.77 -14.73 15.66
N ASP A 546 -1.29 -15.89 16.03
CA ASP A 546 -0.95 -17.14 15.38
C ASP A 546 -1.47 -17.19 13.94
N CYS A 547 -2.71 -16.73 13.70
CA CYS A 547 -3.26 -16.58 12.35
C CYS A 547 -2.46 -15.58 11.50
N HIS A 548 -2.13 -14.42 12.06
CA HIS A 548 -1.33 -13.41 11.34
C HIS A 548 0.08 -13.94 11.01
N ARG A 549 0.70 -14.66 11.96
CA ARG A 549 1.99 -15.30 11.73
C ARG A 549 1.95 -16.30 10.57
N GLU A 550 0.96 -17.18 10.58
CA GLU A 550 0.78 -18.18 9.53
C GLU A 550 0.63 -17.51 8.15
N GLN A 551 -0.19 -16.48 8.06
CA GLN A 551 -0.41 -15.73 6.83
C GLN A 551 0.82 -14.89 6.43
N TRP A 552 1.53 -14.31 7.39
CA TRP A 552 2.77 -13.61 7.11
C TRP A 552 3.79 -14.50 6.41
N PHE A 553 4.05 -15.69 6.95
CA PHE A 553 5.03 -16.62 6.36
C PHE A 553 4.56 -17.26 5.04
N LEU A 554 3.27 -17.25 4.78
CA LEU A 554 2.71 -17.62 3.48
C LEU A 554 3.01 -16.55 2.41
N LEU A 555 2.88 -15.27 2.75
CA LEU A 555 2.83 -14.17 1.80
C LEU A 555 4.13 -13.36 1.73
N ASN A 556 4.88 -13.28 2.82
CA ASN A 556 6.07 -12.45 2.97
C ASN A 556 7.28 -13.29 3.34
N LYS A 557 8.47 -12.71 3.14
CA LYS A 557 9.72 -13.25 3.69
C LYS A 557 9.67 -13.23 5.23
N ALA A 558 10.50 -14.05 5.85
CA ALA A 558 10.48 -14.23 7.32
C ALA A 558 10.89 -12.97 8.10
N LEU A 559 11.89 -12.24 7.58
CA LEU A 559 12.38 -11.02 8.20
C LEU A 559 11.34 -9.91 8.12
N GLY A 560 11.20 -9.14 9.19
CA GLY A 560 10.12 -8.16 9.40
C GLY A 560 9.02 -8.66 10.34
N TRP A 561 8.80 -9.99 10.42
CA TRP A 561 7.81 -10.56 11.35
C TRP A 561 8.14 -10.26 12.82
N GLU A 562 9.42 -10.17 13.16
CA GLU A 562 9.86 -9.88 14.53
C GLU A 562 9.30 -8.57 15.07
N VAL A 563 9.03 -7.59 14.21
CA VAL A 563 8.39 -6.33 14.60
C VAL A 563 6.96 -6.56 15.05
N MET A 564 6.20 -7.38 14.31
CA MET A 564 4.84 -7.76 14.68
C MET A 564 4.82 -8.64 15.93
N ASP A 565 5.76 -9.57 16.08
CA ASP A 565 5.90 -10.38 17.30
C ASP A 565 6.15 -9.51 18.55
N MET A 566 6.97 -8.46 18.43
CA MET A 566 7.19 -7.49 19.52
C MET A 566 5.90 -6.73 19.86
N ARG A 567 5.10 -6.30 18.86
CA ARG A 567 3.81 -5.64 19.10
C ARG A 567 2.83 -6.55 19.81
N TYR A 568 2.63 -7.78 19.33
CA TYR A 568 1.77 -8.77 19.98
C TYR A 568 2.29 -9.16 21.37
N GLY A 569 3.60 -9.35 21.52
CA GLY A 569 4.25 -9.64 22.81
C GLY A 569 4.01 -8.53 23.84
N SER A 570 4.17 -7.28 23.43
CA SER A 570 3.86 -6.10 24.28
C SER A 570 2.39 -6.13 24.71
N LEU A 571 1.45 -6.30 23.78
CA LEU A 571 0.02 -6.34 24.09
C LEU A 571 -0.33 -7.47 25.06
N LEU A 572 0.18 -8.69 24.83
CA LEU A 572 -0.07 -9.86 25.69
C LEU A 572 0.46 -9.65 27.11
N ILE A 573 1.69 -9.17 27.25
CA ILE A 573 2.27 -8.92 28.58
C ILE A 573 1.57 -7.78 29.31
N ARG A 574 1.11 -6.73 28.61
CA ARG A 574 0.34 -5.65 29.24
C ARG A 574 -1.04 -6.10 29.69
N ILE A 575 -1.69 -7.07 28.99
CA ILE A 575 -2.93 -7.71 29.46
C ILE A 575 -2.66 -8.49 30.75
N GLN A 576 -1.57 -9.27 30.80
CA GLN A 576 -1.18 -10.02 32.00
C GLN A 576 -0.87 -9.09 33.18
N SER A 577 -0.10 -8.00 32.95
CA SER A 577 0.17 -6.99 33.98
C SER A 577 -1.12 -6.36 34.50
N ALA A 578 -2.09 -6.05 33.65
CA ALA A 578 -3.38 -5.51 34.09
C ALA A 578 -4.13 -6.52 35.00
N MET A 579 -4.12 -7.81 34.67
CA MET A 579 -4.70 -8.85 35.53
C MET A 579 -3.97 -8.93 36.89
N GLU A 580 -2.65 -8.91 36.89
CA GLU A 580 -1.81 -8.98 38.10
C GLU A 580 -2.05 -7.76 39.01
N GLU A 581 -2.02 -6.56 38.45
CA GLU A 581 -2.21 -5.32 39.20
C GLU A 581 -3.62 -5.24 39.81
N ILE A 582 -4.68 -5.66 39.07
CA ILE A 582 -6.05 -5.74 39.60
C ILE A 582 -6.12 -6.77 40.75
N ARG A 583 -5.50 -7.94 40.61
CA ARG A 583 -5.46 -8.96 41.68
C ARG A 583 -4.74 -8.43 42.92
N ASP A 584 -3.57 -7.83 42.76
CA ASP A 584 -2.79 -7.26 43.85
C ASP A 584 -3.57 -6.16 44.58
N TYR A 585 -4.35 -5.35 43.87
CA TYR A 585 -5.27 -4.39 44.45
C TYR A 585 -6.42 -5.08 45.23
N LEU A 586 -7.03 -6.11 44.65
CA LEU A 586 -8.09 -6.88 45.30
C LEU A 586 -7.62 -7.64 46.55
N GLU A 587 -6.39 -8.12 46.56
CA GLU A 587 -5.76 -8.75 47.70
C GLU A 587 -5.22 -7.77 48.75
N GLY A 588 -5.19 -6.47 48.46
CA GLY A 588 -4.70 -5.41 49.34
C GLY A 588 -3.17 -5.23 49.36
N LYS A 589 -2.46 -5.86 48.43
CA LYS A 589 -1.02 -5.64 48.23
C LYS A 589 -0.75 -4.27 47.65
N LEU A 590 -1.56 -3.85 46.67
CA LEU A 590 -1.60 -2.48 46.16
C LEU A 590 -2.74 -1.71 46.85
N LYS A 591 -2.46 -0.48 47.25
CA LYS A 591 -3.46 0.38 47.87
C LYS A 591 -4.34 1.09 46.85
N ARG A 592 -3.82 1.30 45.65
CA ARG A 592 -4.46 2.00 44.54
C ARG A 592 -3.85 1.55 43.21
N LEU A 593 -4.59 1.77 42.12
CA LEU A 593 -4.13 1.61 40.73
C LEU A 593 -3.91 3.02 40.19
N GLU A 594 -2.65 3.48 40.19
CA GLU A 594 -2.33 4.90 39.91
C GLU A 594 -2.72 5.32 38.48
N GLU A 595 -2.57 4.44 37.50
CA GLU A 595 -2.90 4.68 36.10
C GLU A 595 -4.41 4.97 35.91
N LEU A 596 -5.26 4.38 36.77
CA LEU A 596 -6.72 4.56 36.70
C LEU A 596 -7.20 5.83 37.44
N GLU A 597 -6.37 6.44 38.26
CA GLU A 597 -6.66 7.68 38.98
C GLU A 597 -6.47 8.92 38.13
N GLU A 598 -5.59 8.86 37.12
CA GLU A 598 -5.35 9.96 36.18
C GLU A 598 -6.62 10.28 35.38
N GLU A 599 -6.87 11.56 35.17
CA GLU A 599 -7.98 12.02 34.32
C GLU A 599 -7.70 11.68 32.85
N ARG A 600 -8.61 10.97 32.21
CA ARG A 600 -8.50 10.66 30.77
C ARG A 600 -8.75 11.92 29.95
N LEU A 601 -7.77 12.37 29.22
CA LEU A 601 -7.86 13.46 28.26
C LEU A 601 -8.03 12.91 26.85
N SER A 602 -8.64 13.71 25.96
CA SER A 602 -8.70 13.36 24.54
C SER A 602 -7.31 13.43 23.92
N PHE A 603 -6.91 12.39 23.18
CA PHE A 603 -5.60 12.31 22.53
C PHE A 603 -5.31 13.53 21.62
N SER A 604 -6.31 13.99 20.87
CA SER A 604 -6.22 15.16 19.99
C SER A 604 -6.52 16.51 20.66
N GLY A 605 -6.83 16.52 21.97
CA GLY A 605 -7.32 17.72 22.67
C GLY A 605 -8.79 18.09 22.36
N ALA A 606 -9.47 17.29 21.53
CA ALA A 606 -10.88 17.46 21.17
C ALA A 606 -11.64 16.14 21.34
N PRO A 607 -12.96 16.17 21.67
CA PRO A 607 -13.76 14.96 21.78
C PRO A 607 -13.97 14.29 20.42
N GLY A 608 -14.30 12.99 20.42
CA GLY A 608 -14.56 12.18 19.23
C GLY A 608 -13.32 11.41 18.75
N LEU A 609 -13.53 10.60 17.71
CA LEU A 609 -12.50 9.74 17.15
C LEU A 609 -11.28 10.52 16.68
N VAL A 610 -10.11 9.86 16.66
CA VAL A 610 -8.83 10.46 16.29
C VAL A 610 -8.48 10.10 14.85
N LYS A 611 -8.03 11.12 14.10
CA LYS A 611 -7.67 10.99 12.69
C LYS A 611 -6.21 10.54 12.56
N TYR A 612 -5.95 9.59 11.69
CA TYR A 612 -4.63 9.21 11.18
C TYR A 612 -3.53 9.03 12.26
N VAL A 613 -3.79 8.19 13.26
CA VAL A 613 -2.78 7.84 14.25
C VAL A 613 -2.02 6.60 13.77
N ASN A 614 -0.91 6.81 13.05
CA ASN A 614 -0.22 5.72 12.39
C ASN A 614 0.98 5.15 13.17
N TRP A 615 1.64 5.95 14.02
CA TRP A 615 2.88 5.59 14.71
C TRP A 615 2.62 4.74 15.97
N TYR A 616 3.13 3.50 15.98
CA TYR A 616 2.95 2.55 17.09
C TYR A 616 3.43 3.10 18.43
N ASP A 617 4.59 3.78 18.46
CA ASP A 617 5.15 4.38 19.67
C ASP A 617 4.26 5.45 20.31
N LYS A 618 3.47 6.16 19.51
CA LYS A 618 2.49 7.15 19.99
C LYS A 618 1.16 6.53 20.46
N ILE A 619 0.88 5.30 20.04
CA ILE A 619 -0.35 4.58 20.38
C ILE A 619 -0.21 3.82 21.69
N VAL A 620 0.90 3.08 21.84
CA VAL A 620 1.05 2.06 22.88
C VAL A 620 1.31 2.65 24.26
N SER A 621 1.93 3.82 24.36
CA SER A 621 2.27 4.44 25.65
C SER A 621 2.49 5.93 25.54
N ALA A 622 2.09 6.68 26.57
CA ALA A 622 2.49 8.07 26.78
C ALA A 622 3.98 8.21 27.13
N SER A 623 4.56 7.15 27.68
CA SER A 623 5.98 7.09 28.01
C SER A 623 6.84 6.80 26.78
N ARG A 624 8.06 7.26 26.81
CA ARG A 624 9.02 7.05 25.71
C ARG A 624 9.45 5.58 25.65
N ILE A 625 9.12 4.88 24.55
CA ILE A 625 9.50 3.48 24.34
C ILE A 625 10.99 3.36 23.98
N ALA A 626 11.49 4.27 23.16
CA ALA A 626 12.89 4.35 22.78
C ALA A 626 13.40 5.78 22.94
N PRO A 627 14.64 6.00 23.37
CA PRO A 627 15.21 7.33 23.38
C PRO A 627 15.26 7.85 21.93
N ARG A 628 14.77 9.05 21.69
CA ARG A 628 15.09 9.76 20.45
C ARG A 628 16.55 10.22 20.60
N MET A 629 17.39 9.79 19.69
CA MET A 629 18.77 10.28 19.62
C MET A 629 18.79 11.72 19.17
#